data_9f22b487eb35a540190f608018fbcb0e
#
_entry.id   9f22b487eb35a540190f608018fbcb0e
#
_cell.length_a   1.000
_cell.length_b   1.000
_cell.length_c   1.000
_cell.angle_alpha   90.00
_cell.angle_beta   90.00
_cell.angle_gamma   90.00
#
_symmetry.space_group_name_H-M   'P 1'
#
loop_
_entity.id
_entity.type
_entity.pdbx_description
1 polymer ?
#
loop_
_entity_poly.entity_id
_entity_poly.type
_entity_poly.pdbx_seq_one_letter_code
_entity_poly.pdbx_strand_id
1 'polypeptide(L)'
;FGPGAECAACVAEPPAYDRARAGVVYDESSHGLIVGYKHADRTDLGPLLAAWLARAGTGVVTPASILAPVPLHSSRLFSRRFNQSAELARALARRTGARFAPLFFERLRATPSQKGLSADQRRRNLAGAIGVRTTSAASAAGAHIVIIDDVMTTGATLNACARAARKAGAARVEALVLARAMKDAPALG
;
A
#
# COMPACT_ATOMS: atom_id res chain seq x y z
N PHE A 1 18.87 -4.29 4.87
CA PHE A 1 19.19 -4.66 3.49
C PHE A 1 19.55 -3.39 2.72
N GLY A 2 20.65 -3.40 1.93
CA GLY A 2 21.04 -2.27 1.11
C GLY A 2 20.10 -2.00 -0.06
N PRO A 3 20.27 -0.88 -0.77
CA PRO A 3 19.50 -0.58 -1.98
C PRO A 3 19.70 -1.71 -3.02
N GLY A 4 18.60 -2.33 -3.43
CA GLY A 4 18.60 -3.42 -4.42
C GLY A 4 18.66 -4.85 -3.84
N ALA A 5 18.78 -5.02 -2.53
CA ALA A 5 18.74 -6.35 -1.92
C ALA A 5 17.32 -6.92 -1.92
N GLU A 6 17.16 -8.13 -2.44
CA GLU A 6 15.92 -8.89 -2.35
C GLU A 6 15.94 -9.79 -1.12
N CYS A 7 14.82 -9.88 -0.40
CA CYS A 7 14.71 -10.82 0.70
C CYS A 7 14.46 -12.23 0.20
N ALA A 8 14.91 -13.26 0.96
CA ALA A 8 14.77 -14.66 0.58
C ALA A 8 13.32 -15.04 0.21
N ALA A 9 12.33 -14.47 0.88
CA ALA A 9 10.92 -14.73 0.57
C ALA A 9 10.50 -14.17 -0.80
N CYS A 10 11.05 -13.01 -1.23
CA CYS A 10 10.77 -12.45 -2.56
C CYS A 10 11.52 -13.21 -3.66
N VAL A 11 12.71 -13.74 -3.36
CA VAL A 11 13.45 -14.60 -4.30
C VAL A 11 12.71 -15.92 -4.52
N ALA A 12 12.21 -16.54 -3.44
CA ALA A 12 11.48 -17.81 -3.51
C ALA A 12 10.09 -17.66 -4.16
N GLU A 13 9.43 -16.53 -3.95
CA GLU A 13 8.10 -16.23 -4.50
C GLU A 13 8.06 -14.76 -4.95
N PRO A 14 8.44 -14.46 -6.21
CA PRO A 14 8.47 -13.09 -6.71
C PRO A 14 7.09 -12.43 -6.66
N PRO A 15 6.99 -11.22 -6.09
CA PRO A 15 5.75 -10.46 -6.09
C PRO A 15 5.42 -9.93 -7.49
N ALA A 16 4.16 -9.53 -7.71
CA ALA A 16 3.73 -8.93 -8.97
C ALA A 16 4.11 -7.43 -9.09
N TYR A 17 4.62 -6.81 -8.03
CA TYR A 17 5.20 -5.47 -8.07
C TYR A 17 6.71 -5.55 -8.28
N ASP A 18 7.27 -4.57 -8.96
CA ASP A 18 8.71 -4.53 -9.29
C ASP A 18 9.56 -4.22 -8.06
N ARG A 19 9.06 -3.36 -7.17
CA ARG A 19 9.76 -2.92 -5.96
C ARG A 19 8.78 -2.48 -4.88
N ALA A 20 9.13 -2.69 -3.62
CA ALA A 20 8.44 -2.10 -2.47
C ALA A 20 9.42 -1.34 -1.58
N ARG A 21 9.00 -0.16 -1.11
CA ARG A 21 9.75 0.63 -0.12
C ARG A 21 8.85 0.99 1.06
N ALA A 22 9.46 1.11 2.23
CA ALA A 22 8.79 1.51 3.46
C ALA A 22 9.45 2.78 4.03
N GLY A 23 8.64 3.66 4.60
CA GLY A 23 9.10 4.86 5.29
C GLY A 23 9.86 4.53 6.56
N VAL A 24 9.31 3.58 7.35
CA VAL A 24 9.87 3.15 8.64
C VAL A 24 9.67 1.64 8.84
N VAL A 25 10.40 1.08 9.79
CA VAL A 25 10.11 -0.24 10.35
C VAL A 25 8.89 -0.10 11.28
N TYR A 26 7.99 -1.10 11.28
CA TYR A 26 6.88 -1.18 12.21
C TYR A 26 7.38 -1.85 13.50
N ASP A 27 7.73 -1.04 14.49
CA ASP A 27 8.29 -1.42 15.79
C ASP A 27 7.63 -0.62 16.92
N GLU A 28 8.10 -0.76 18.14
CA GLU A 28 7.57 -0.04 19.30
C GLU A 28 7.61 1.48 19.12
N SER A 29 8.67 2.01 18.51
CA SER A 29 8.85 3.45 18.31
C SER A 29 7.85 4.03 17.31
N SER A 30 7.53 3.30 16.25
CA SER A 30 6.62 3.73 15.17
C SER A 30 5.16 3.34 15.42
N HIS A 31 4.92 2.29 16.24
CA HIS A 31 3.59 1.73 16.50
C HIS A 31 2.60 2.77 16.99
N GLY A 32 2.95 3.55 18.03
CA GLY A 32 2.06 4.54 18.62
C GLY A 32 1.60 5.61 17.63
N LEU A 33 2.50 6.11 16.77
CA LEU A 33 2.19 7.09 15.74
C LEU A 33 1.27 6.52 14.67
N ILE A 34 1.56 5.29 14.20
CA ILE A 34 0.81 4.64 13.12
C ILE A 34 -0.59 4.24 13.60
N VAL A 35 -0.72 3.71 14.81
CA VAL A 35 -2.02 3.37 15.42
C VAL A 35 -2.83 4.62 15.71
N GLY A 36 -2.21 5.67 16.26
CA GLY A 36 -2.87 6.97 16.47
C GLY A 36 -3.43 7.55 15.18
N TYR A 37 -2.67 7.51 14.09
CA TYR A 37 -3.14 7.92 12.76
C TYR A 37 -4.31 7.06 12.24
N LYS A 38 -4.32 5.75 12.54
CA LYS A 38 -5.41 4.83 12.13
C LYS A 38 -6.73 5.08 12.85
N HIS A 39 -6.72 5.60 14.06
CA HIS A 39 -7.91 5.80 14.88
C HIS A 39 -8.52 7.21 14.77
N ALA A 40 -8.24 7.94 13.71
CA ALA A 40 -8.95 9.11 13.21
C ALA A 40 -8.76 10.44 13.94
N ASP A 41 -8.32 10.46 15.18
CA ASP A 41 -8.22 11.71 15.94
C ASP A 41 -6.88 12.45 15.71
N ARG A 42 -5.89 11.78 15.07
CA ARG A 42 -4.54 12.33 14.87
C ARG A 42 -4.23 12.63 13.39
N THR A 43 -5.16 13.34 12.74
CA THR A 43 -4.94 13.83 11.35
C THR A 43 -3.79 14.85 11.27
N ASP A 44 -3.43 15.47 12.39
CA ASP A 44 -2.25 16.33 12.58
C ASP A 44 -0.93 15.61 12.21
N LEU A 45 -0.87 14.29 12.34
CA LEU A 45 0.29 13.49 11.94
C LEU A 45 0.44 13.35 10.42
N GLY A 46 -0.60 13.61 9.64
CA GLY A 46 -0.59 13.45 8.18
C GLY A 46 0.60 14.09 7.47
N PRO A 47 0.96 15.36 7.73
CA PRO A 47 2.12 16.01 7.11
C PRO A 47 3.46 15.34 7.44
N LEU A 48 3.66 14.89 8.68
CA LEU A 48 4.87 14.17 9.12
C LEU A 48 4.99 12.83 8.42
N LEU A 49 3.92 12.03 8.44
CA LEU A 49 3.88 10.70 7.83
C LEU A 49 4.05 10.77 6.32
N ALA A 50 3.47 11.80 5.67
CA ALA A 50 3.68 12.06 4.25
C ALA A 50 5.13 12.46 3.93
N ALA A 51 5.82 13.16 4.84
CA ALA A 51 7.24 13.48 4.66
C ALA A 51 8.12 12.21 4.73
N TRP A 52 7.84 11.30 5.66
CA TRP A 52 8.52 10.01 5.73
C TRP A 52 8.29 9.18 4.46
N LEU A 53 7.04 9.16 4.00
CA LEU A 53 6.68 8.46 2.78
C LEU A 53 7.35 9.07 1.55
N ALA A 54 7.42 10.39 1.45
CA ALA A 54 8.10 11.09 0.35
C ALA A 54 9.60 10.77 0.32
N ARG A 55 10.26 10.75 1.48
CA ARG A 55 11.68 10.36 1.59
C ARG A 55 11.90 8.93 1.11
N ALA A 56 11.07 7.97 1.56
CA ALA A 56 11.15 6.59 1.12
C ALA A 56 10.83 6.43 -0.38
N GLY A 57 9.98 7.30 -0.90
CA GLY A 57 9.55 7.33 -2.30
C GLY A 57 10.56 7.94 -3.28
N THR A 58 11.70 8.44 -2.81
CA THR A 58 12.76 8.98 -3.68
C THR A 58 13.22 7.89 -4.67
N GLY A 59 13.17 8.21 -5.98
CA GLY A 59 13.47 7.26 -7.06
C GLY A 59 12.39 6.20 -7.32
N VAL A 60 11.23 6.27 -6.61
CA VAL A 60 10.02 5.48 -6.85
C VAL A 60 8.93 6.37 -7.44
N VAL A 61 8.65 7.49 -6.79
CA VAL A 61 7.59 8.43 -7.19
C VAL A 61 8.18 9.51 -8.10
N THR A 62 7.54 9.71 -9.23
CA THR A 62 7.82 10.80 -10.18
C THR A 62 6.54 11.56 -10.51
N PRO A 63 6.60 12.75 -11.10
CA PRO A 63 5.39 13.46 -11.55
C PRO A 63 4.52 12.66 -12.54
N ALA A 64 5.12 11.74 -13.31
CA ALA A 64 4.41 10.83 -14.22
C ALA A 64 3.76 9.63 -13.54
N SER A 65 4.03 9.39 -12.25
CA SER A 65 3.46 8.27 -11.50
C SER A 65 1.99 8.50 -11.16
N ILE A 66 1.22 7.42 -11.13
CA ILE A 66 -0.14 7.39 -10.59
C ILE A 66 -0.11 6.78 -9.19
N LEU A 67 -0.44 7.59 -8.18
CA LEU A 67 -0.52 7.13 -6.80
C LEU A 67 -1.90 6.54 -6.53
N ALA A 68 -1.93 5.22 -6.38
CA ALA A 68 -3.15 4.44 -6.21
C ALA A 68 -3.20 3.83 -4.79
N PRO A 69 -4.06 4.33 -3.88
CA PRO A 69 -4.17 3.78 -2.54
C PRO A 69 -4.82 2.39 -2.56
N VAL A 70 -4.40 1.53 -1.63
CA VAL A 70 -5.07 0.25 -1.39
C VAL A 70 -6.55 0.48 -1.02
N PRO A 71 -7.50 -0.25 -1.65
CA PRO A 71 -8.91 -0.07 -1.40
C PRO A 71 -9.32 -0.68 -0.05
N LEU A 72 -9.96 0.11 0.81
CA LEU A 72 -10.59 -0.40 2.03
C LEU A 72 -11.85 -1.22 1.70
N HIS A 73 -12.13 -2.21 2.53
CA HIS A 73 -13.43 -2.86 2.53
C HIS A 73 -14.51 -1.89 3.05
N SER A 74 -15.73 -1.94 2.48
CA SER A 74 -16.84 -1.05 2.84
C SER A 74 -17.11 -1.02 4.35
N SER A 75 -17.11 -2.17 5.03
CA SER A 75 -17.29 -2.25 6.48
C SER A 75 -16.22 -1.50 7.28
N ARG A 76 -14.97 -1.46 6.79
CA ARG A 76 -13.89 -0.69 7.43
C ARG A 76 -13.96 0.79 7.09
N LEU A 77 -14.50 1.15 5.94
CA LEU A 77 -14.74 2.54 5.58
C LEU A 77 -15.77 3.17 6.53
N PHE A 78 -16.83 2.42 6.87
CA PHE A 78 -17.83 2.85 7.84
C PHE A 78 -17.26 3.02 9.26
N SER A 79 -16.40 2.10 9.72
CA SER A 79 -15.82 2.17 11.07
C SER A 79 -14.68 3.18 11.20
N ARG A 80 -13.96 3.49 10.11
CA ARG A 80 -12.77 4.36 10.12
C ARG A 80 -13.01 5.76 9.58
N ARG A 81 -14.22 6.08 9.08
CA ARG A 81 -14.61 7.36 8.46
C ARG A 81 -13.78 7.79 7.25
N PHE A 82 -12.56 7.28 7.05
CA PHE A 82 -11.69 7.61 5.92
C PHE A 82 -10.69 6.48 5.58
N ASN A 83 -10.10 6.55 4.39
CA ASN A 83 -9.04 5.63 3.95
C ASN A 83 -7.67 6.26 4.21
N GLN A 84 -6.95 5.76 5.21
CA GLN A 84 -5.62 6.24 5.59
C GLN A 84 -4.62 6.21 4.43
N SER A 85 -4.63 5.13 3.65
CA SER A 85 -3.77 5.00 2.47
C SER A 85 -4.11 6.07 1.41
N ALA A 86 -5.39 6.48 1.29
CA ALA A 86 -5.80 7.56 0.39
C ALA A 86 -5.34 8.93 0.89
N GLU A 87 -5.40 9.21 2.20
CA GLU A 87 -4.90 10.46 2.76
C GLU A 87 -3.38 10.57 2.60
N LEU A 88 -2.64 9.48 2.85
CA LEU A 88 -1.19 9.43 2.59
C LEU A 88 -0.87 9.68 1.11
N ALA A 89 -1.59 9.01 0.20
CA ALA A 89 -1.41 9.19 -1.24
C ALA A 89 -1.71 10.63 -1.69
N ARG A 90 -2.78 11.24 -1.16
CA ARG A 90 -3.14 12.64 -1.44
C ARG A 90 -2.06 13.62 -0.98
N ALA A 91 -1.57 13.43 0.25
CA ALA A 91 -0.52 14.27 0.80
C ALA A 91 0.80 14.11 0.04
N LEU A 92 1.15 12.88 -0.34
CA LEU A 92 2.32 12.59 -1.17
C LEU A 92 2.20 13.22 -2.57
N ALA A 93 1.04 13.12 -3.22
CA ALA A 93 0.78 13.71 -4.53
C ALA A 93 1.04 15.22 -4.56
N ARG A 94 0.57 15.95 -3.52
CA ARG A 94 0.82 17.39 -3.39
C ARG A 94 2.31 17.73 -3.27
N ARG A 95 3.11 16.85 -2.68
CA ARG A 95 4.56 17.06 -2.49
C ARG A 95 5.38 16.71 -3.72
N THR A 96 4.91 15.78 -4.55
CA THR A 96 5.69 15.19 -5.65
C THR A 96 5.20 15.59 -7.03
N GLY A 97 4.02 16.20 -7.13
CA GLY A 97 3.36 16.47 -8.42
C GLY A 97 2.79 15.23 -9.10
N ALA A 98 2.87 14.06 -8.49
CA ALA A 98 2.32 12.82 -9.02
C ALA A 98 0.78 12.84 -9.04
N ARG A 99 0.18 12.09 -9.96
CA ARG A 99 -1.27 12.01 -10.10
C ARG A 99 -1.90 11.20 -8.96
N PHE A 100 -2.83 11.77 -8.22
CA PHE A 100 -3.60 11.06 -7.20
C PHE A 100 -4.84 10.40 -7.82
N ALA A 101 -4.97 9.08 -7.66
CA ALA A 101 -6.09 8.28 -8.18
C ALA A 101 -6.77 7.50 -7.03
N PRO A 102 -7.63 8.15 -6.21
CA PRO A 102 -8.21 7.56 -4.99
C PRO A 102 -9.09 6.34 -5.24
N LEU A 103 -9.70 6.26 -6.41
CA LEU A 103 -10.62 5.20 -6.80
C LEU A 103 -10.04 4.29 -7.88
N PHE A 104 -8.72 4.23 -8.01
CA PHE A 104 -8.06 3.39 -9.01
C PHE A 104 -8.36 1.90 -8.80
N PHE A 105 -8.24 1.44 -7.57
CA PHE A 105 -8.60 0.08 -7.19
C PHE A 105 -9.99 0.00 -6.56
N GLU A 106 -10.64 -1.14 -6.71
CA GLU A 106 -11.87 -1.48 -6.02
C GLU A 106 -11.83 -2.90 -5.45
N ARG A 107 -12.63 -3.13 -4.43
CA ARG A 107 -12.87 -4.49 -3.93
C ARG A 107 -14.03 -5.12 -4.66
N LEU A 108 -13.77 -6.20 -5.38
CA LEU A 108 -14.75 -6.95 -6.16
C LEU A 108 -15.62 -7.86 -5.30
N ARG A 109 -15.14 -8.24 -4.11
CA ARG A 109 -15.89 -9.04 -3.14
C ARG A 109 -15.50 -8.72 -1.70
N ALA A 110 -16.40 -9.01 -0.78
CA ALA A 110 -16.11 -8.98 0.65
C ALA A 110 -15.04 -10.02 1.00
N THR A 111 -14.11 -9.65 1.85
CA THR A 111 -13.09 -10.54 2.37
C THR A 111 -13.10 -10.50 3.90
N PRO A 112 -13.00 -11.65 4.59
CA PRO A 112 -12.84 -11.68 6.04
C PRO A 112 -11.66 -10.82 6.52
N SER A 113 -11.65 -10.48 7.81
CA SER A 113 -10.52 -9.79 8.42
C SER A 113 -9.23 -10.59 8.23
N GLN A 114 -8.14 -9.90 7.92
CA GLN A 114 -6.82 -10.53 7.81
C GLN A 114 -6.11 -10.69 9.16
N LYS A 115 -6.72 -10.19 10.26
CA LYS A 115 -6.16 -10.32 11.60
C LYS A 115 -6.14 -11.82 11.98
N GLY A 116 -4.99 -12.30 12.44
CA GLY A 116 -4.80 -13.71 12.82
C GLY A 116 -4.58 -14.71 11.67
N LEU A 117 -4.69 -14.28 10.40
CA LEU A 117 -4.46 -15.18 9.26
C LEU A 117 -2.96 -15.37 8.98
N SER A 118 -2.56 -16.60 8.63
CA SER A 118 -1.22 -16.91 8.10
C SER A 118 -0.97 -16.23 6.74
N ALA A 119 0.28 -16.21 6.27
CA ALA A 119 0.62 -15.63 4.96
C ALA A 119 -0.18 -16.28 3.82
N ASP A 120 -0.30 -17.61 3.81
CA ASP A 120 -1.04 -18.37 2.81
C ASP A 120 -2.54 -18.11 2.87
N GLN A 121 -3.10 -18.04 4.07
CA GLN A 121 -4.50 -17.67 4.26
C GLN A 121 -4.79 -16.26 3.74
N ARG A 122 -3.89 -15.28 3.99
CA ARG A 122 -4.01 -13.92 3.45
C ARG A 122 -3.96 -13.89 1.94
N ARG A 123 -3.08 -14.68 1.31
CA ARG A 123 -3.00 -14.81 -0.16
C ARG A 123 -4.31 -15.35 -0.74
N ARG A 124 -4.80 -16.47 -0.21
CA ARG A 124 -6.07 -17.09 -0.64
C ARG A 124 -7.25 -16.16 -0.43
N ASN A 125 -7.30 -15.49 0.72
CA ASN A 125 -8.35 -14.53 1.04
C ASN A 125 -8.43 -13.36 0.05
N LEU A 126 -7.30 -12.93 -0.51
CA LEU A 126 -7.23 -11.79 -1.43
C LEU A 126 -7.21 -12.20 -2.92
N ALA A 127 -7.14 -13.49 -3.24
CA ALA A 127 -7.18 -13.94 -4.62
C ALA A 127 -8.46 -13.46 -5.32
N GLY A 128 -8.32 -12.69 -6.40
CA GLY A 128 -9.45 -12.12 -7.15
C GLY A 128 -10.32 -11.12 -6.38
N ALA A 129 -9.88 -10.66 -5.20
CA ALA A 129 -10.69 -9.75 -4.39
C ALA A 129 -10.50 -8.27 -4.74
N ILE A 130 -9.46 -7.93 -5.51
CA ILE A 130 -9.14 -6.55 -5.92
C ILE A 130 -9.08 -6.47 -7.43
N GLY A 131 -9.69 -5.42 -7.98
CA GLY A 131 -9.67 -5.08 -9.39
C GLY A 131 -9.30 -3.61 -9.60
N VAL A 132 -9.02 -3.24 -10.85
CA VAL A 132 -8.95 -1.85 -11.30
C VAL A 132 -10.35 -1.45 -11.76
N ARG A 133 -10.84 -0.29 -11.31
CA ARG A 133 -12.14 0.22 -11.74
C ARG A 133 -12.17 0.42 -13.25
N THR A 134 -13.31 0.13 -13.86
CA THR A 134 -13.52 0.31 -15.32
C THR A 134 -13.17 1.73 -15.76
N THR A 135 -13.54 2.74 -14.97
CA THR A 135 -13.23 4.16 -15.23
C THR A 135 -11.73 4.50 -15.15
N SER A 136 -10.93 3.65 -14.52
CA SER A 136 -9.48 3.81 -14.36
C SER A 136 -8.67 2.93 -15.32
N ALA A 137 -9.31 1.96 -15.98
CA ALA A 137 -8.64 0.98 -16.83
C ALA A 137 -7.83 1.63 -17.96
N ALA A 138 -8.40 2.60 -18.66
CA ALA A 138 -7.71 3.33 -19.73
C ALA A 138 -6.45 4.06 -19.23
N SER A 139 -6.47 4.58 -18.00
CA SER A 139 -5.30 5.26 -17.41
C SER A 139 -4.25 4.30 -16.85
N ALA A 140 -4.54 3.01 -16.74
CA ALA A 140 -3.61 1.99 -16.31
C ALA A 140 -2.66 1.55 -17.44
N ALA A 141 -3.16 1.53 -18.69
CA ALA A 141 -2.39 1.05 -19.84
C ALA A 141 -1.09 1.86 -20.03
N GLY A 142 0.04 1.18 -20.04
CA GLY A 142 1.38 1.78 -20.18
C GLY A 142 1.84 2.63 -18.98
N ALA A 143 1.03 2.78 -17.93
CA ALA A 143 1.32 3.68 -16.82
C ALA A 143 2.29 3.08 -15.80
N HIS A 144 2.93 3.98 -15.04
CA HIS A 144 3.65 3.68 -13.81
C HIS A 144 2.71 3.87 -12.61
N ILE A 145 2.33 2.77 -11.98
CA ILE A 145 1.43 2.75 -10.82
C ILE A 145 2.27 2.59 -9.54
N VAL A 146 2.08 3.48 -8.58
CA VAL A 146 2.65 3.36 -7.24
C VAL A 146 1.52 3.09 -6.26
N ILE A 147 1.49 1.87 -5.73
CA ILE A 147 0.50 1.43 -4.74
C ILE A 147 0.88 2.01 -3.38
N ILE A 148 -0.05 2.71 -2.74
CA ILE A 148 0.16 3.31 -1.41
C ILE A 148 -0.62 2.53 -0.36
N ASP A 149 0.07 2.12 0.72
CA ASP A 149 -0.57 1.49 1.88
C ASP A 149 0.03 2.02 3.20
N ASP A 150 -0.66 1.74 4.31
CA ASP A 150 -0.20 2.15 5.64
C ASP A 150 0.85 1.18 6.20
N VAL A 151 0.55 -0.12 6.28
CA VAL A 151 1.45 -1.12 6.85
C VAL A 151 1.54 -2.37 5.99
N MET A 152 2.76 -2.69 5.57
CA MET A 152 3.07 -3.95 4.90
C MET A 152 3.47 -5.00 5.92
N THR A 153 2.70 -6.08 5.99
CA THR A 153 3.06 -7.31 6.73
C THR A 153 3.63 -8.36 5.77
N THR A 154 2.79 -9.21 5.22
CA THR A 154 3.18 -10.24 4.24
C THR A 154 3.26 -9.73 2.79
N GLY A 155 2.80 -8.51 2.53
CA GLY A 155 2.68 -7.96 1.17
C GLY A 155 1.52 -8.52 0.34
N ALA A 156 0.68 -9.40 0.89
CA ALA A 156 -0.41 -10.04 0.16
C ALA A 156 -1.38 -9.03 -0.49
N THR A 157 -1.72 -7.94 0.22
CA THR A 157 -2.59 -6.88 -0.31
C THR A 157 -1.94 -6.13 -1.47
N LEU A 158 -0.67 -5.74 -1.30
CA LEU A 158 0.09 -5.06 -2.34
C LEU A 158 0.22 -5.95 -3.58
N ASN A 159 0.47 -7.23 -3.38
CA ASN A 159 0.59 -8.21 -4.47
C ASN A 159 -0.75 -8.41 -5.21
N ALA A 160 -1.89 -8.40 -4.50
CA ALA A 160 -3.22 -8.45 -5.14
C ALA A 160 -3.50 -7.17 -5.96
N CYS A 161 -3.17 -5.99 -5.45
CA CYS A 161 -3.27 -4.72 -6.17
C CYS A 161 -2.36 -4.72 -7.41
N ALA A 162 -1.10 -5.20 -7.25
CA ALA A 162 -0.14 -5.24 -8.35
C ALA A 162 -0.61 -6.16 -9.49
N ARG A 163 -1.13 -7.35 -9.16
CA ARG A 163 -1.74 -8.24 -10.17
C ARG A 163 -2.91 -7.56 -10.90
N ALA A 164 -3.76 -6.84 -10.18
CA ALA A 164 -4.86 -6.11 -10.78
C ALA A 164 -4.36 -5.01 -11.74
N ALA A 165 -3.36 -4.22 -11.33
CA ALA A 165 -2.75 -3.18 -12.15
C ALA A 165 -2.07 -3.75 -13.41
N ARG A 166 -1.31 -4.85 -13.26
CA ARG A 166 -0.67 -5.55 -14.39
C ARG A 166 -1.72 -6.08 -15.38
N LYS A 167 -2.80 -6.70 -14.87
CA LYS A 167 -3.91 -7.16 -15.71
C LYS A 167 -4.58 -6.01 -16.48
N ALA A 168 -4.60 -4.80 -15.92
CA ALA A 168 -5.10 -3.60 -16.58
C ALA A 168 -4.07 -2.93 -17.52
N GLY A 169 -2.89 -3.53 -17.73
CA GLY A 169 -1.88 -3.07 -18.68
C GLY A 169 -0.84 -2.11 -18.11
N ALA A 170 -0.69 -1.97 -16.80
CA ALA A 170 0.35 -1.14 -16.20
C ALA A 170 1.75 -1.62 -16.60
N ALA A 171 2.59 -0.72 -17.14
CA ALA A 171 3.95 -1.03 -17.56
C ALA A 171 4.90 -1.19 -16.37
N ARG A 172 4.69 -0.41 -15.31
CA ARG A 172 5.47 -0.46 -14.07
C ARG A 172 4.56 -0.41 -12.86
N VAL A 173 4.84 -1.27 -11.88
CA VAL A 173 4.05 -1.31 -10.64
C VAL A 173 5.01 -1.37 -9.46
N GLU A 174 4.99 -0.35 -8.63
CA GLU A 174 5.77 -0.28 -7.40
C GLU A 174 4.87 -0.10 -6.19
N ALA A 175 5.38 -0.38 -5.01
CA ALA A 175 4.65 -0.20 -3.76
C ALA A 175 5.43 0.74 -2.82
N LEU A 176 4.71 1.62 -2.16
CA LEU A 176 5.26 2.51 -1.16
C LEU A 176 4.36 2.49 0.07
N VAL A 177 4.91 2.07 1.19
CA VAL A 177 4.16 1.90 2.45
C VAL A 177 4.75 2.77 3.55
N LEU A 178 3.89 3.20 4.47
CA LEU A 178 4.38 3.99 5.60
C LEU A 178 5.27 3.14 6.50
N ALA A 179 4.87 1.90 6.81
CA ALA A 179 5.67 1.02 7.65
C ALA A 179 5.71 -0.43 7.16
N ARG A 180 6.81 -1.13 7.47
CA ARG A 180 6.97 -2.57 7.22
C ARG A 180 7.15 -3.33 8.53
N ALA A 181 6.26 -4.28 8.80
CA ALA A 181 6.43 -5.24 9.88
C ALA A 181 7.52 -6.27 9.51
N MET A 182 8.51 -6.42 10.37
CA MET A 182 9.55 -7.45 10.23
C MET A 182 9.04 -8.78 10.79
N LYS A 183 9.41 -9.91 10.20
CA LYS A 183 8.94 -11.23 10.63
C LYS A 183 9.39 -11.61 12.04
N ASP A 184 10.54 -11.05 12.47
CA ASP A 184 11.18 -11.37 13.76
C ASP A 184 10.96 -10.28 14.82
N ALA A 185 10.11 -9.28 14.56
CA ALA A 185 9.73 -8.32 15.59
C ALA A 185 8.77 -8.98 16.58
N PRO A 186 8.97 -8.82 17.90
CA PRO A 186 8.06 -9.32 18.91
C PRO A 186 6.64 -8.81 18.62
N ALA A 187 5.63 -9.66 18.86
CA ALA A 187 4.25 -9.30 18.68
C ALA A 187 3.91 -8.14 19.62
N LEU A 188 3.69 -6.97 19.07
CA LEU A 188 3.17 -5.84 19.82
C LEU A 188 1.69 -6.12 20.10
N GLY A 189 1.36 -6.22 21.40
CA GLY A 189 0.02 -6.51 21.93
C GLY A 189 -1.04 -5.46 21.57
#